data_135546b9c16a1a258deb37a15d04b4a3
#
_entry.id   135546b9c16a1a258deb37a15d04b4a3
#
_cell.length_a   1.000
_cell.length_b   1.000
_cell.length_c   1.000
_cell.angle_alpha   90.00
_cell.angle_beta   90.00
_cell.angle_gamma   90.00
#
_symmetry.space_group_name_H-M   'P 1'
#
loop_
_entity.id
_entity.type
_entity.pdbx_description
1 polymer ?
#
loop_
_entity_poly.entity_id
_entity_poly.type
_entity_poly.pdbx_seq_one_letter_code
_entity_poly.pdbx_strand_id
1 'polypeptide(L)'
;MYVKDHMTRHPYTITKDVVISKAVEIMRKNHFHRLPIVDEQGKLIGLVAGGLVEEKSGASATSLSIYELNYLLSKTKVEDIMLTDVKTINQDAFIEEAAQKMLDEGISVLPVLD
;
A
#
# COMPACT_ATOMS: atom_id res chain seq x y z
N MET A 1 24.72 6.73 -7.48
CA MET A 1 23.58 7.35 -6.83
C MET A 1 22.81 6.30 -6.04
N TYR A 2 22.48 6.61 -4.81
CA TYR A 2 21.81 5.67 -3.90
C TYR A 2 20.31 5.89 -3.90
N VAL A 3 19.57 4.84 -3.57
CA VAL A 3 18.09 4.90 -3.42
C VAL A 3 17.70 6.02 -2.45
N LYS A 4 18.40 6.17 -1.33
CA LYS A 4 18.12 7.20 -0.33
C LYS A 4 18.16 8.63 -0.87
N ASP A 5 18.83 8.86 -1.99
CA ASP A 5 18.93 10.18 -2.60
C ASP A 5 17.67 10.58 -3.36
N HIS A 6 16.81 9.61 -3.68
CA HIS A 6 15.62 9.82 -4.50
C HIS A 6 14.32 9.32 -3.84
N MET A 7 14.41 8.69 -2.67
CA MET A 7 13.23 8.14 -2.00
C MET A 7 12.41 9.23 -1.31
N THR A 8 11.13 8.95 -1.10
CA THR A 8 10.28 9.77 -0.24
C THR A 8 10.65 9.48 1.21
N ARG A 9 11.04 10.51 1.94
CA ARG A 9 11.36 10.40 3.37
C ARG A 9 10.10 10.55 4.19
N HIS A 10 10.04 9.85 5.33
CA HIS A 10 8.90 9.91 6.26
C HIS A 10 7.58 9.62 5.55
N PRO A 11 7.44 8.48 4.88
CA PRO A 11 6.20 8.14 4.19
C PRO A 11 5.06 7.97 5.18
N TYR A 12 3.84 8.22 4.70
CA TYR A 12 2.64 7.98 5.48
C TYR A 12 2.44 6.46 5.61
N THR A 13 2.32 5.96 6.83
CA THR A 13 2.09 4.55 7.10
C THR A 13 0.84 4.37 7.95
N ILE A 14 0.24 3.19 7.89
CA ILE A 14 -0.92 2.84 8.71
C ILE A 14 -0.70 1.49 9.36
N THR A 15 -1.54 1.16 10.33
CA THR A 15 -1.50 -0.12 11.02
C THR A 15 -2.54 -1.07 10.44
N LYS A 16 -2.43 -2.36 10.74
CA LYS A 16 -3.25 -3.42 10.13
C LYS A 16 -4.72 -3.37 10.51
N ASP A 17 -5.06 -2.72 11.61
CA ASP A 17 -6.43 -2.64 12.12
C ASP A 17 -7.22 -1.44 11.59
N VAL A 18 -6.59 -0.61 10.75
CA VAL A 18 -7.29 0.49 10.08
C VAL A 18 -8.32 -0.10 9.11
N VAL A 19 -9.53 0.45 9.11
CA VAL A 19 -10.57 -0.01 8.18
C VAL A 19 -10.33 0.53 6.77
N ILE A 20 -10.83 -0.20 5.77
CA ILE A 20 -10.58 0.14 4.36
C ILE A 20 -11.09 1.53 4.01
N SER A 21 -12.27 1.92 4.50
CA SER A 21 -12.83 3.25 4.22
C SER A 21 -11.91 4.36 4.67
N LYS A 22 -11.22 4.17 5.80
CA LYS A 22 -10.24 5.15 6.30
C LYS A 22 -9.00 5.19 5.43
N ALA A 23 -8.51 4.03 5.00
CA ALA A 23 -7.36 3.96 4.10
C ALA A 23 -7.64 4.66 2.76
N VAL A 24 -8.83 4.44 2.21
CA VAL A 24 -9.26 5.10 0.96
C VAL A 24 -9.32 6.62 1.14
N GLU A 25 -9.87 7.08 2.28
CA GLU A 25 -9.93 8.50 2.61
C GLU A 25 -8.54 9.13 2.66
N ILE A 26 -7.59 8.45 3.33
CA ILE A 26 -6.20 8.91 3.43
C ILE A 26 -5.56 8.99 2.04
N MET A 27 -5.74 7.97 1.22
CA MET A 27 -5.18 7.94 -0.13
C MET A 27 -5.74 9.06 -1.00
N ARG A 28 -7.04 9.29 -0.93
CA ARG A 28 -7.71 10.33 -1.72
C ARG A 28 -7.28 11.72 -1.27
N LYS A 29 -7.28 11.96 0.04
CA LYS A 29 -6.94 13.27 0.61
C LYS A 29 -5.52 13.70 0.30
N ASN A 30 -4.59 12.75 0.31
CA ASN A 30 -3.16 13.01 0.12
C ASN A 30 -2.65 12.69 -1.28
N HIS A 31 -3.54 12.26 -2.19
CA HIS A 31 -3.19 11.84 -3.55
C HIS A 31 -2.18 10.70 -3.58
N PHE A 32 -2.31 9.79 -2.63
CA PHE A 32 -1.50 8.57 -2.58
C PHE A 32 -2.22 7.45 -3.34
N HIS A 33 -1.46 6.62 -4.03
CA HIS A 33 -1.99 5.43 -4.69
C HIS A 33 -1.75 4.17 -3.88
N ARG A 34 -0.88 4.25 -2.88
CA ARG A 34 -0.50 3.10 -2.05
C ARG A 34 -0.20 3.57 -0.63
N LEU A 35 -0.45 2.68 0.34
CA LEU A 35 -0.14 2.91 1.75
C LEU A 35 0.60 1.71 2.31
N PRO A 36 1.83 1.92 2.83
CA PRO A 36 2.53 0.87 3.58
C PRO A 36 1.84 0.62 4.92
N ILE A 37 1.78 -0.65 5.31
CA ILE A 37 1.22 -1.06 6.60
C ILE A 37 2.37 -1.57 7.46
N VAL A 38 2.47 -1.04 8.68
CA VAL A 38 3.53 -1.37 9.61
C VAL A 38 2.97 -1.95 10.90
N ASP A 39 3.80 -2.72 11.62
CA ASP A 39 3.44 -3.26 12.94
C ASP A 39 3.76 -2.24 14.04
N GLU A 40 3.60 -2.66 15.30
CA GLU A 40 3.84 -1.80 16.47
C GLU A 40 5.29 -1.32 16.59
N GLN A 41 6.23 -2.07 16.01
CA GLN A 41 7.64 -1.71 16.00
C GLN A 41 8.02 -0.88 14.76
N GLY A 42 7.05 -0.53 13.91
CA GLY A 42 7.30 0.22 12.69
C GLY A 42 7.83 -0.63 11.54
N LYS A 43 7.77 -1.95 11.67
CA LYS A 43 8.25 -2.86 10.63
C LYS A 43 7.17 -3.05 9.56
N LEU A 44 7.58 -3.03 8.30
CA LEU A 44 6.68 -3.22 7.17
C LEU A 44 6.10 -4.63 7.17
N ILE A 45 4.77 -4.74 7.16
CA ILE A 45 4.06 -6.03 7.13
C ILE A 45 3.15 -6.18 5.91
N GLY A 46 2.86 -5.11 5.20
CA GLY A 46 1.99 -5.19 4.05
C GLY A 46 1.88 -3.89 3.28
N LEU A 47 1.11 -3.93 2.21
CA LEU A 47 0.88 -2.79 1.33
C LEU A 47 -0.56 -2.80 0.84
N VAL A 48 -1.23 -1.64 0.88
CA VAL A 48 -2.56 -1.44 0.31
C VAL A 48 -2.44 -0.51 -0.90
N ALA A 49 -3.07 -0.90 -2.01
CA ALA A 49 -3.17 -0.08 -3.21
C ALA A 49 -4.64 0.13 -3.56
N GLY A 50 -4.95 1.26 -4.22
CA GLY A 50 -6.32 1.59 -4.58
C GLY A 50 -7.00 0.54 -5.45
N GLY A 51 -6.31 0.05 -6.47
CA GLY A 51 -6.83 -1.01 -7.34
C GLY A 51 -7.09 -2.31 -6.58
N LEU A 52 -6.26 -2.61 -5.58
CA LEU A 52 -6.44 -3.79 -4.74
C LEU A 52 -7.71 -3.69 -3.90
N VAL A 53 -8.04 -2.50 -3.42
CA VAL A 53 -9.29 -2.26 -2.67
C VAL A 53 -10.49 -2.62 -3.53
N GLU A 54 -10.52 -2.15 -4.77
CA GLU A 54 -11.61 -2.45 -5.70
C GLU A 54 -11.70 -3.94 -6.01
N GLU A 55 -10.58 -4.57 -6.29
CA GLU A 55 -10.51 -5.99 -6.64
C GLU A 55 -10.94 -6.89 -5.48
N LYS A 56 -10.37 -6.66 -4.29
CA LYS A 56 -10.58 -7.53 -3.14
C LYS A 56 -11.91 -7.28 -2.43
N SER A 57 -12.43 -6.07 -2.49
CA SER A 57 -13.73 -5.75 -1.89
C SER A 57 -14.91 -6.19 -2.77
N GLY A 58 -14.64 -6.53 -4.03
CA GLY A 58 -15.69 -6.90 -4.98
C GLY A 58 -16.47 -5.72 -5.50
N ALA A 59 -16.00 -4.49 -5.30
CA ALA A 59 -16.73 -3.28 -5.69
C ALA A 59 -17.00 -3.22 -7.18
N SER A 60 -16.07 -3.70 -7.99
CA SER A 60 -16.18 -3.67 -9.45
C SER A 60 -17.02 -4.80 -10.03
N ALA A 61 -17.30 -5.84 -9.25
CA ALA A 61 -17.94 -7.07 -9.72
C ALA A 61 -19.28 -7.35 -9.04
N THR A 62 -19.80 -6.42 -8.25
CA THR A 62 -20.97 -6.65 -7.44
C THR A 62 -22.12 -5.72 -7.80
N SER A 63 -23.35 -6.16 -7.51
CA SER A 63 -24.56 -5.36 -7.65
C SER A 63 -24.93 -4.66 -6.33
N LEU A 64 -24.03 -4.60 -5.37
CA LEU A 64 -24.27 -3.93 -4.10
C LEU A 64 -24.58 -2.44 -4.32
N SER A 65 -25.50 -1.91 -3.53
CA SER A 65 -25.76 -0.48 -3.50
C SER A 65 -24.54 0.25 -2.91
N ILE A 66 -24.47 1.56 -3.15
CA ILE A 66 -23.38 2.38 -2.60
C ILE A 66 -23.37 2.35 -1.07
N TYR A 67 -24.55 2.24 -0.45
CA TYR A 67 -24.67 2.16 1.01
C TYR A 67 -24.12 0.84 1.56
N GLU A 68 -24.44 -0.27 0.89
CA GLU A 68 -23.94 -1.59 1.27
C GLU A 68 -22.43 -1.66 1.09
N LEU A 69 -21.92 -1.09 0.01
CA LEU A 69 -20.47 -1.05 -0.25
C LEU A 69 -19.76 -0.23 0.83
N ASN A 70 -20.27 0.95 1.15
CA ASN A 70 -19.69 1.80 2.19
C ASN A 70 -19.72 1.11 3.55
N TYR A 71 -20.80 0.37 3.85
CA TYR A 71 -20.88 -0.40 5.09
C TYR A 71 -19.77 -1.46 5.14
N LEU A 72 -19.58 -2.21 4.06
CA LEU A 72 -18.52 -3.24 3.99
C LEU A 72 -17.14 -2.62 4.17
N LEU A 73 -16.86 -1.51 3.48
CA LEU A 73 -15.56 -0.85 3.57
C LEU A 73 -15.31 -0.27 4.97
N SER A 74 -16.35 0.08 5.71
CA SER A 74 -16.22 0.59 7.08
C SER A 74 -16.05 -0.51 8.12
N LYS A 75 -16.27 -1.78 7.75
CA LYS A 75 -16.16 -2.93 8.66
C LYS A 75 -14.99 -3.83 8.36
N THR A 76 -14.39 -3.72 7.17
CA THR A 76 -13.28 -4.57 6.75
C THR A 76 -11.96 -3.86 7.05
N LYS A 77 -11.05 -4.56 7.71
CA LYS A 77 -9.73 -4.03 8.03
C LYS A 77 -8.78 -4.20 6.85
N VAL A 78 -7.80 -3.32 6.75
CA VAL A 78 -6.80 -3.40 5.67
C VAL A 78 -6.01 -4.71 5.71
N GLU A 79 -5.81 -5.31 6.89
CA GLU A 79 -5.12 -6.60 7.01
C GLU A 79 -5.79 -7.71 6.21
N ASP A 80 -7.11 -7.60 5.97
CA ASP A 80 -7.87 -8.62 5.24
C ASP A 80 -7.64 -8.57 3.73
N ILE A 81 -7.12 -7.45 3.21
CA ILE A 81 -6.92 -7.26 1.77
C ILE A 81 -5.50 -6.86 1.39
N MET A 82 -4.63 -6.58 2.35
CA MET A 82 -3.28 -6.10 2.05
C MET A 82 -2.43 -7.17 1.36
N LEU A 83 -1.50 -6.71 0.52
CA LEU A 83 -0.46 -7.56 -0.03
C LEU A 83 0.58 -7.80 1.06
N THR A 84 0.95 -9.06 1.28
CA THR A 84 1.94 -9.43 2.29
C THR A 84 3.29 -9.80 1.67
N ASP A 85 3.31 -10.21 0.42
CA ASP A 85 4.55 -10.49 -0.31
C ASP A 85 5.03 -9.22 -1.01
N VAL A 86 5.50 -8.25 -0.21
CA VAL A 86 5.90 -6.94 -0.70
C VAL A 86 7.38 -6.95 -1.04
N LYS A 87 7.70 -6.58 -2.28
CA LYS A 87 9.09 -6.42 -2.72
C LYS A 87 9.61 -5.09 -2.19
N THR A 88 10.79 -5.11 -1.59
CA THR A 88 11.41 -3.95 -0.95
C THR A 88 12.84 -3.77 -1.43
N ILE A 89 13.44 -2.63 -1.09
CA ILE A 89 14.84 -2.37 -1.38
C ILE A 89 15.45 -1.58 -0.22
N ASN A 90 16.75 -1.77 0.02
CA ASN A 90 17.46 -1.04 1.07
C ASN A 90 17.82 0.37 0.58
N GLN A 91 17.79 1.36 1.47
CA GLN A 91 18.10 2.74 1.13
C GLN A 91 19.55 2.93 0.66
N ASP A 92 20.45 2.05 1.04
CA ASP A 92 21.86 2.11 0.66
C ASP A 92 22.16 1.38 -0.66
N ALA A 93 21.14 0.78 -1.28
CA ALA A 93 21.28 0.19 -2.61
C ALA A 93 21.46 1.29 -3.66
N PHE A 94 22.05 0.93 -4.78
CA PHE A 94 22.16 1.86 -5.91
C PHE A 94 20.81 1.99 -6.61
N ILE A 95 20.57 3.17 -7.20
CA ILE A 95 19.31 3.45 -7.89
C ILE A 95 19.10 2.50 -9.08
N GLU A 96 20.17 2.05 -9.70
CA GLU A 96 20.11 1.09 -10.79
C GLU A 96 19.56 -0.26 -10.34
N GLU A 97 19.87 -0.68 -9.12
CA GLU A 97 19.34 -1.91 -8.53
C GLU A 97 17.83 -1.81 -8.32
N ALA A 98 17.36 -0.64 -7.86
CA ALA A 98 15.92 -0.40 -7.67
C ALA A 98 15.19 -0.47 -9.00
N ALA A 99 15.72 0.18 -10.03
CA ALA A 99 15.14 0.17 -11.35
C ALA A 99 15.07 -1.25 -11.93
N GLN A 100 16.15 -2.01 -11.77
CA GLN A 100 16.20 -3.39 -12.26
C GLN A 100 15.20 -4.27 -11.53
N LYS A 101 15.09 -4.12 -10.21
CA LYS A 101 14.15 -4.90 -9.41
C LYS A 101 12.70 -4.60 -9.80
N MET A 102 12.37 -3.32 -10.01
CA MET A 102 11.05 -2.93 -10.48
C MET A 102 10.73 -3.55 -11.85
N LEU A 103 11.71 -3.55 -12.74
CA LEU A 103 11.55 -4.13 -14.07
C LEU A 103 11.37 -5.65 -14.00
N ASP A 104 12.22 -6.35 -13.23
CA ASP A 104 12.18 -7.81 -13.09
C ASP A 104 10.88 -8.31 -12.44
N GLU A 105 10.39 -7.58 -11.46
CA GLU A 105 9.17 -7.95 -10.72
C GLU A 105 7.89 -7.38 -11.35
N GLY A 106 8.01 -6.54 -12.37
CA GLY A 106 6.86 -5.94 -13.02
C GLY A 106 6.09 -4.97 -12.13
N ILE A 107 6.78 -4.24 -11.26
CA ILE A 107 6.17 -3.30 -10.32
C ILE A 107 6.69 -1.89 -10.56
N SER A 108 5.88 -0.89 -10.18
CA SER A 108 6.21 0.52 -10.38
C SER A 108 6.60 1.24 -9.09
N VAL A 109 6.56 0.54 -7.96
CA VAL A 109 6.84 1.12 -6.63
C VAL A 109 7.61 0.11 -5.80
N LEU A 110 8.61 0.60 -5.05
CA LEU A 110 9.36 -0.19 -4.08
C LEU A 110 9.39 0.53 -2.75
N PRO A 111 8.81 -0.06 -1.68
CA PRO A 111 9.09 0.43 -0.33
C PRO A 111 10.57 0.31 -0.02
N VAL A 112 11.13 1.36 0.60
CA VAL A 112 12.55 1.44 0.92
C VAL A 112 12.75 1.21 2.40
N LEU A 113 13.66 0.29 2.74
CA LEU A 113 13.99 -0.05 4.12
C LEU A 113 15.35 0.54 4.50
N ASP A 114 15.50 0.90 5.75
CA ASP A 114 16.77 1.35 6.30
C ASP A 114 17.59 0.23 6.91
#